data_cd7b5b5ea6ea1a516c39e9474172d183
#
_entry.id   cd7b5b5ea6ea1a516c39e9474172d183
#
_cell.length_a   1.000
_cell.length_b   1.000
_cell.length_c   1.000
_cell.angle_alpha   90.00
_cell.angle_beta   90.00
_cell.angle_gamma   90.00
#
_symmetry.space_group_name_H-M   'P 1'
#
loop_
_entity.id
_entity.type
_entity.pdbx_description
1 polymer ?
#
loop_
_entity_poly.entity_id
_entity_poly.type
_entity_poly.pdbx_seq_one_letter_code
_entity_poly.pdbx_strand_id
1 'polypeptide(L)'
;APEDYRKPDQFFARTCFTRALRDNSGLVLRRLAGETQNTAPVQTLVTQMGGGKTHMLTTLWHLANGGAAASAWPGVADLLRDADLNAVPSARVAVFVGNAWDPQPLRETPWIDIARQLGGEEGVKALGPAAKEAPPGTETISRVIGLVNGPVLLLFDELLNFFNRHRRFAESMHAFLHNIVRGFVGTSFRSAVVSLPRSQVEMTDWDLQWQDKIVKVVGAVAKPLLVNDETEISEVIRRRLFQDLGSEKIRKNVAKAFGDWCFERRAQLPPEWTAVDTAATEAKAREFLQRRFETCYPFHPATLSVFQRKWQALPQYQQTRGTLAMLAQWISIAAQDAFRKARTEPLITLGSAPLAEPGFRSVVLGQLGESRLVAAIDTDLAGEQAHSKALDSDTKGPLRDIHRRVGTAILFESSGGQSDKVAHLPELRFALGEPDLD
;
A
#
# COMPACT_ATOMS: atom_id res chain seq x y z
N ALA A 1 -10.00 12.02 -8.26
CA ALA A 1 -8.64 11.48 -8.02
C ALA A 1 -7.64 12.64 -8.03
N PRO A 2 -6.56 12.59 -7.26
CA PRO A 2 -5.44 13.52 -7.33
C PRO A 2 -4.90 13.62 -8.75
N GLU A 3 -4.25 14.74 -9.10
CA GLU A 3 -3.81 15.01 -10.47
C GLU A 3 -2.81 13.96 -10.99
N ASP A 4 -1.90 13.52 -10.12
CA ASP A 4 -0.92 12.47 -10.41
C ASP A 4 -1.54 11.10 -10.70
N TYR A 5 -2.78 10.85 -10.23
CA TYR A 5 -3.54 9.64 -10.59
C TYR A 5 -4.26 9.73 -11.92
N ARG A 6 -4.44 10.94 -12.48
CA ARG A 6 -5.11 11.16 -13.77
C ARG A 6 -4.15 11.11 -14.95
N LYS A 7 -2.89 11.48 -14.72
CA LYS A 7 -1.85 11.55 -15.76
C LYS A 7 -0.97 10.30 -15.71
N PRO A 8 -1.00 9.43 -16.73
CA PRO A 8 -0.26 8.17 -16.69
C PRO A 8 1.24 8.36 -16.47
N ASP A 9 1.87 9.33 -17.11
CA ASP A 9 3.31 9.58 -16.96
C ASP A 9 3.69 9.88 -15.51
N GLN A 10 2.90 10.73 -14.83
CA GLN A 10 3.12 11.06 -13.42
C GLN A 10 2.79 9.88 -12.50
N PHE A 11 1.73 9.15 -12.82
CA PHE A 11 1.31 7.98 -12.07
C PHE A 11 2.39 6.89 -12.10
N PHE A 12 2.87 6.53 -13.29
CA PHE A 12 3.86 5.46 -13.46
C PHE A 12 5.25 5.87 -12.97
N ALA A 13 5.65 7.14 -13.08
CA ALA A 13 6.90 7.64 -12.50
C ALA A 13 6.97 7.45 -10.98
N ARG A 14 5.81 7.50 -10.29
CA ARG A 14 5.69 7.32 -8.84
C ARG A 14 5.23 5.92 -8.42
N THR A 15 4.90 5.05 -9.36
CA THR A 15 4.48 3.69 -9.07
C THR A 15 5.70 2.80 -8.85
N CYS A 16 5.76 2.18 -7.68
CA CYS A 16 6.65 1.06 -7.45
C CYS A 16 5.95 -0.23 -7.89
N PHE A 17 6.48 -0.88 -8.90
CA PHE A 17 6.02 -2.19 -9.33
C PHE A 17 6.55 -3.27 -8.40
N THR A 18 5.92 -3.39 -7.21
CA THR A 18 6.18 -4.51 -6.30
C THR A 18 5.91 -5.84 -7.00
N ARG A 19 6.52 -6.91 -6.50
CA ARG A 19 6.29 -8.26 -7.03
C ARG A 19 4.79 -8.60 -7.07
N ALA A 20 4.07 -8.29 -5.99
CA ALA A 20 2.63 -8.54 -5.91
C ALA A 20 1.83 -7.74 -6.95
N LEU A 21 2.20 -6.48 -7.20
CA LEU A 21 1.57 -5.66 -8.23
C LEU A 21 1.85 -6.21 -9.63
N ARG A 22 3.10 -6.63 -9.93
CA ARG A 22 3.45 -7.26 -11.20
C ARG A 22 2.71 -8.57 -11.42
N ASP A 23 2.75 -9.47 -10.45
CA ASP A 23 2.10 -10.79 -10.55
C ASP A 23 0.61 -10.66 -10.83
N ASN A 24 -0.10 -9.85 -10.04
CA ASN A 24 -1.55 -9.70 -10.19
C ASN A 24 -1.93 -8.94 -11.46
N SER A 25 -1.20 -7.88 -11.81
CA SER A 25 -1.44 -7.15 -13.07
C SER A 25 -1.11 -8.01 -14.29
N GLY A 26 -0.02 -8.77 -14.24
CA GLY A 26 0.38 -9.70 -15.30
C GLY A 26 -0.71 -10.74 -15.59
N LEU A 27 -1.33 -11.33 -14.56
CA LEU A 27 -2.43 -12.28 -14.76
C LEU A 27 -3.63 -11.65 -15.48
N VAL A 28 -3.99 -10.42 -15.16
CA VAL A 28 -5.07 -9.68 -15.85
C VAL A 28 -4.69 -9.38 -17.29
N LEU A 29 -3.47 -8.90 -17.53
CA LEU A 29 -3.00 -8.58 -18.89
C LEU A 29 -2.91 -9.83 -19.77
N ARG A 30 -2.41 -10.95 -19.26
CA ARG A 30 -2.39 -12.24 -19.97
C ARG A 30 -3.80 -12.67 -20.36
N ARG A 31 -4.76 -12.51 -19.44
CA ARG A 31 -6.17 -12.80 -19.73
C ARG A 31 -6.72 -11.91 -20.85
N LEU A 32 -6.41 -10.61 -20.82
CA LEU A 32 -6.79 -9.65 -21.86
C LEU A 32 -6.07 -9.93 -23.21
N ALA A 33 -4.88 -10.54 -23.16
CA ALA A 33 -4.17 -11.01 -24.36
C ALA A 33 -4.73 -12.33 -24.94
N GLY A 34 -5.73 -12.93 -24.28
CA GLY A 34 -6.41 -14.13 -24.77
C GLY A 34 -6.07 -15.42 -24.05
N GLU A 35 -5.15 -15.41 -23.10
CA GLU A 35 -4.79 -16.61 -22.33
C GLU A 35 -5.92 -16.99 -21.37
N THR A 36 -6.36 -18.25 -21.47
CA THR A 36 -7.43 -18.80 -20.61
C THR A 36 -6.90 -19.82 -19.61
N GLN A 37 -5.73 -20.37 -19.86
CA GLN A 37 -5.06 -21.28 -18.92
C GLN A 37 -4.26 -20.47 -17.89
N ASN A 38 -4.23 -20.92 -16.64
CA ASN A 38 -3.52 -20.25 -15.54
C ASN A 38 -3.93 -18.80 -15.29
N THR A 39 -5.07 -18.35 -15.84
CA THR A 39 -5.64 -17.04 -15.62
C THR A 39 -7.11 -17.14 -15.21
N ALA A 40 -7.53 -16.42 -14.17
CA ALA A 40 -8.92 -16.36 -13.78
C ALA A 40 -9.67 -15.26 -14.56
N PRO A 41 -10.91 -15.52 -15.02
CA PRO A 41 -11.72 -14.50 -15.70
C PRO A 41 -12.14 -13.36 -14.78
N VAL A 42 -12.34 -13.65 -13.50
CA VAL A 42 -12.67 -12.68 -12.46
C VAL A 42 -11.79 -12.93 -11.25
N GLN A 43 -11.22 -11.87 -10.68
CA GLN A 43 -10.33 -11.93 -9.52
C GLN A 43 -10.82 -11.01 -8.41
N THR A 44 -10.73 -11.44 -7.15
CA THR A 44 -10.94 -10.58 -5.99
C THR A 44 -9.62 -10.13 -5.41
N LEU A 45 -9.48 -8.82 -5.21
CA LEU A 45 -8.39 -8.22 -4.45
C LEU A 45 -8.82 -8.03 -3.00
N VAL A 46 -8.40 -8.93 -2.13
CA VAL A 46 -8.72 -8.86 -0.69
C VAL A 46 -7.47 -8.37 0.05
N THR A 47 -7.47 -7.12 0.49
CA THR A 47 -6.37 -6.55 1.28
C THR A 47 -6.92 -5.68 2.41
N GLN A 48 -6.10 -5.43 3.42
CA GLN A 48 -6.42 -4.47 4.47
C GLN A 48 -6.62 -3.06 3.90
N MET A 49 -7.22 -2.17 4.69
CA MET A 49 -7.41 -0.77 4.32
C MET A 49 -6.03 -0.12 4.04
N GLY A 50 -5.93 0.60 2.94
CA GLY A 50 -4.62 1.16 2.52
C GLY A 50 -3.67 0.20 1.79
N GLY A 51 -4.04 -1.07 1.58
CA GLY A 51 -3.20 -2.10 0.95
C GLY A 51 -3.07 -2.02 -0.58
N GLY A 52 -3.23 -0.85 -1.20
CA GLY A 52 -2.93 -0.63 -2.62
C GLY A 52 -4.00 -1.07 -3.62
N LYS A 53 -5.21 -1.48 -3.20
CA LYS A 53 -6.31 -1.93 -4.10
C LYS A 53 -6.62 -0.92 -5.20
N THR A 54 -7.00 0.29 -4.82
CA THR A 54 -7.32 1.36 -5.78
C THR A 54 -6.12 1.70 -6.67
N HIS A 55 -4.90 1.62 -6.13
CA HIS A 55 -3.68 1.82 -6.91
C HIS A 55 -3.51 0.75 -8.00
N MET A 56 -3.73 -0.52 -7.68
CA MET A 56 -3.71 -1.60 -8.66
C MET A 56 -4.83 -1.44 -9.72
N LEU A 57 -6.06 -1.11 -9.30
CA LEU A 57 -7.14 -0.86 -10.25
C LEU A 57 -6.82 0.31 -11.17
N THR A 58 -6.22 1.39 -10.66
CA THR A 58 -5.77 2.54 -11.46
C THR A 58 -4.64 2.13 -12.42
N THR A 59 -3.69 1.29 -11.96
CA THR A 59 -2.63 0.73 -12.83
C THR A 59 -3.25 -0.02 -14.01
N LEU A 60 -4.18 -0.93 -13.74
CA LEU A 60 -4.87 -1.71 -14.79
C LEU A 60 -5.69 -0.82 -15.73
N TRP A 61 -6.36 0.19 -15.19
CA TRP A 61 -7.13 1.14 -15.98
C TRP A 61 -6.25 1.91 -16.99
N HIS A 62 -5.12 2.44 -16.52
CA HIS A 62 -4.16 3.13 -17.39
C HIS A 62 -3.55 2.20 -18.43
N LEU A 63 -3.07 1.01 -18.00
CA LEU A 63 -2.48 0.05 -18.92
C LEU A 63 -3.43 -0.36 -20.03
N ALA A 64 -4.67 -0.72 -19.68
CA ALA A 64 -5.67 -1.15 -20.65
C ALA A 64 -6.12 -0.03 -21.62
N ASN A 65 -6.21 1.21 -21.14
CA ASN A 65 -6.52 2.36 -22.02
C ASN A 65 -5.32 2.80 -22.86
N GLY A 66 -4.10 2.69 -22.34
CA GLY A 66 -2.87 3.02 -23.06
C GLY A 66 -2.47 1.98 -24.12
N GLY A 67 -2.85 0.71 -23.91
CA GLY A 67 -2.53 -0.37 -24.84
C GLY A 67 -1.02 -0.46 -25.12
N ALA A 68 -0.63 -0.73 -26.34
CA ALA A 68 0.77 -0.90 -26.73
C ALA A 68 1.65 0.31 -26.38
N ALA A 69 1.12 1.54 -26.41
CA ALA A 69 1.88 2.74 -26.01
C ALA A 69 2.27 2.74 -24.54
N ALA A 70 1.47 2.10 -23.67
CA ALA A 70 1.78 1.97 -22.26
C ALA A 70 3.03 1.12 -21.99
N SER A 71 3.49 0.31 -22.94
CA SER A 71 4.69 -0.51 -22.81
C SER A 71 5.97 0.32 -22.58
N ALA A 72 5.96 1.59 -22.97
CA ALA A 72 7.07 2.53 -22.76
C ALA A 72 7.05 3.23 -21.39
N TRP A 73 6.00 3.06 -20.59
CA TRP A 73 5.89 3.73 -19.29
C TRP A 73 6.84 3.10 -18.24
N PRO A 74 7.30 3.89 -17.26
CA PRO A 74 8.23 3.41 -16.23
C PRO A 74 7.76 2.14 -15.54
N GLY A 75 8.60 1.10 -15.49
CA GLY A 75 8.34 -0.17 -14.81
C GLY A 75 7.44 -1.15 -15.60
N VAL A 76 6.83 -0.74 -16.69
CA VAL A 76 5.95 -1.61 -17.48
C VAL A 76 6.73 -2.66 -18.26
N ALA A 77 7.96 -2.37 -18.70
CA ALA A 77 8.81 -3.35 -19.38
C ALA A 77 9.10 -4.58 -18.50
N ASP A 78 9.37 -4.38 -17.21
CA ASP A 78 9.58 -5.46 -16.25
C ASP A 78 8.28 -6.26 -16.01
N LEU A 79 7.15 -5.58 -15.91
CA LEU A 79 5.84 -6.23 -15.81
C LEU A 79 5.56 -7.13 -17.02
N LEU A 80 5.82 -6.65 -18.23
CA LEU A 80 5.60 -7.40 -19.46
C LEU A 80 6.51 -8.61 -19.55
N ARG A 81 7.79 -8.46 -19.19
CA ARG A 81 8.74 -9.57 -19.14
C ARG A 81 8.29 -10.64 -18.15
N ASP A 82 7.89 -10.25 -16.94
CA ASP A 82 7.43 -11.18 -15.90
C ASP A 82 6.09 -11.86 -16.27
N ALA A 83 5.28 -11.20 -17.11
CA ALA A 83 4.00 -11.71 -17.61
C ALA A 83 4.13 -12.50 -18.94
N ASP A 84 5.31 -12.58 -19.53
CA ASP A 84 5.56 -13.18 -20.86
C ASP A 84 4.69 -12.55 -21.97
N LEU A 85 4.65 -11.22 -21.98
CA LEU A 85 3.90 -10.43 -22.95
C LEU A 85 4.82 -9.49 -23.74
N ASN A 86 4.59 -9.38 -25.05
CA ASN A 86 5.36 -8.48 -25.93
C ASN A 86 4.89 -7.02 -25.85
N ALA A 87 3.62 -6.79 -25.52
CA ALA A 87 3.03 -5.47 -25.40
C ALA A 87 1.81 -5.49 -24.46
N VAL A 88 1.44 -4.33 -23.95
CA VAL A 88 0.22 -4.18 -23.16
C VAL A 88 -1.01 -4.31 -24.08
N PRO A 89 -1.95 -5.25 -23.80
CA PRO A 89 -3.18 -5.36 -24.56
C PRO A 89 -4.09 -4.16 -24.32
N SER A 90 -4.59 -3.53 -25.38
CA SER A 90 -5.62 -2.52 -25.27
C SER A 90 -6.97 -3.17 -24.95
N ALA A 91 -7.73 -2.57 -24.04
CA ALA A 91 -9.06 -3.07 -23.69
C ALA A 91 -10.06 -1.93 -23.50
N ARG A 92 -11.32 -2.20 -23.79
CA ARG A 92 -12.42 -1.33 -23.34
C ARG A 92 -12.61 -1.55 -21.84
N VAL A 93 -12.55 -0.48 -21.06
CA VAL A 93 -12.66 -0.54 -19.60
C VAL A 93 -13.97 0.05 -19.14
N ALA A 94 -14.67 -0.66 -18.24
CA ALA A 94 -15.77 -0.09 -17.47
C ALA A 94 -15.40 -0.13 -15.97
N VAL A 95 -15.70 0.96 -15.27
CA VAL A 95 -15.35 1.14 -13.85
C VAL A 95 -16.60 1.37 -13.03
N PHE A 96 -16.71 0.64 -11.93
CA PHE A 96 -17.74 0.83 -10.92
C PHE A 96 -17.09 1.12 -9.57
N VAL A 97 -17.45 2.27 -8.96
CA VAL A 97 -16.90 2.70 -7.66
C VAL A 97 -18.02 2.82 -6.65
N GLY A 98 -18.14 1.85 -5.77
CA GLY A 98 -19.31 1.65 -4.91
C GLY A 98 -19.58 2.76 -3.89
N ASN A 99 -18.55 3.46 -3.41
CA ASN A 99 -18.72 4.57 -2.49
C ASN A 99 -19.17 5.87 -3.18
N ALA A 100 -18.97 5.98 -4.50
CA ALA A 100 -19.28 7.17 -5.28
C ALA A 100 -20.48 6.99 -6.23
N TRP A 101 -20.98 5.73 -6.37
CA TRP A 101 -22.05 5.44 -7.28
C TRP A 101 -23.41 5.71 -6.63
N ASP A 102 -24.28 6.44 -7.33
CA ASP A 102 -25.68 6.64 -7.00
C ASP A 102 -26.56 6.50 -8.24
N PRO A 103 -27.82 6.03 -8.11
CA PRO A 103 -28.77 6.03 -9.22
C PRO A 103 -29.01 7.46 -9.73
N GLN A 104 -28.90 7.65 -11.03
CA GLN A 104 -29.14 8.93 -11.69
C GLN A 104 -29.81 8.68 -13.04
N PRO A 105 -30.41 9.69 -13.67
CA PRO A 105 -30.84 9.58 -15.07
C PRO A 105 -29.69 9.06 -15.94
N LEU A 106 -29.97 8.10 -16.79
CA LEU A 106 -29.02 7.39 -17.67
C LEU A 106 -28.10 6.36 -16.98
N ARG A 107 -28.11 6.25 -15.67
CA ARG A 107 -27.44 5.19 -14.91
C ARG A 107 -28.27 4.71 -13.71
N GLU A 108 -29.45 4.25 -14.00
CA GLU A 108 -30.46 3.87 -12.99
C GLU A 108 -30.07 2.63 -12.20
N THR A 109 -29.23 1.77 -12.78
CA THR A 109 -28.67 0.56 -12.13
C THR A 109 -27.18 0.42 -12.43
N PRO A 110 -26.40 -0.32 -11.61
CA PRO A 110 -24.97 -0.57 -11.86
C PRO A 110 -24.69 -1.17 -13.25
N TRP A 111 -25.51 -2.10 -13.68
CA TRP A 111 -25.32 -2.76 -14.98
C TRP A 111 -25.69 -1.89 -16.17
N ILE A 112 -26.63 -0.97 -16.04
CA ILE A 112 -26.92 0.05 -17.07
C ILE A 112 -25.72 1.00 -17.21
N ASP A 113 -25.15 1.44 -16.08
CA ASP A 113 -23.94 2.29 -16.10
C ASP A 113 -22.76 1.58 -16.78
N ILE A 114 -22.49 0.31 -16.40
CA ILE A 114 -21.42 -0.49 -17.02
C ILE A 114 -21.66 -0.70 -18.51
N ALA A 115 -22.88 -1.04 -18.92
CA ALA A 115 -23.20 -1.24 -20.33
C ALA A 115 -23.02 0.05 -21.16
N ARG A 116 -23.34 1.21 -20.57
CA ARG A 116 -23.12 2.52 -21.19
C ARG A 116 -21.63 2.83 -21.35
N GLN A 117 -20.80 2.52 -20.37
CA GLN A 117 -19.36 2.70 -20.47
C GLN A 117 -18.74 1.79 -21.56
N LEU A 118 -19.26 0.58 -21.74
CA LEU A 118 -18.76 -0.36 -22.74
C LEU A 118 -19.22 -0.04 -24.15
N GLY A 119 -20.50 0.17 -24.37
CA GLY A 119 -21.11 0.27 -25.70
C GLY A 119 -22.01 1.49 -25.92
N GLY A 120 -21.96 2.50 -25.03
CA GLY A 120 -22.82 3.70 -25.15
C GLY A 120 -24.32 3.35 -25.12
N GLU A 121 -25.11 4.04 -25.91
CA GLU A 121 -26.54 3.79 -25.99
C GLU A 121 -26.91 2.41 -26.58
N GLU A 122 -26.09 1.89 -27.49
CA GLU A 122 -26.29 0.53 -28.03
C GLU A 122 -26.05 -0.55 -26.94
N GLY A 123 -25.09 -0.34 -26.04
CA GLY A 123 -24.89 -1.20 -24.87
C GLY A 123 -26.11 -1.22 -23.96
N VAL A 124 -26.72 -0.06 -23.71
CA VAL A 124 -27.95 0.02 -22.90
C VAL A 124 -29.14 -0.64 -23.61
N LYS A 125 -29.31 -0.41 -24.90
CA LYS A 125 -30.37 -1.06 -25.71
C LYS A 125 -30.21 -2.60 -25.67
N ALA A 126 -29.00 -3.11 -25.76
CA ALA A 126 -28.72 -4.54 -25.73
C ALA A 126 -29.09 -5.21 -24.37
N LEU A 127 -29.12 -4.45 -23.27
CA LEU A 127 -29.62 -4.93 -21.99
C LEU A 127 -31.14 -5.19 -22.02
N GLY A 128 -31.87 -4.40 -22.78
CA GLY A 128 -33.34 -4.44 -22.82
C GLY A 128 -34.02 -3.72 -21.64
N PRO A 129 -35.35 -3.56 -21.70
CA PRO A 129 -36.10 -2.77 -20.73
C PRO A 129 -36.11 -3.36 -19.31
N ALA A 130 -36.03 -4.67 -19.18
CA ALA A 130 -35.99 -5.36 -17.89
C ALA A 130 -34.76 -5.01 -17.03
N ALA A 131 -33.71 -4.44 -17.63
CA ALA A 131 -32.51 -4.02 -16.92
C ALA A 131 -32.74 -2.91 -15.88
N LYS A 132 -33.85 -2.20 -15.93
CA LYS A 132 -34.22 -1.22 -14.89
C LYS A 132 -34.69 -1.87 -13.60
N GLU A 133 -35.21 -3.10 -13.66
CA GLU A 133 -35.84 -3.81 -12.54
C GLU A 133 -34.97 -4.97 -12.04
N ALA A 134 -34.28 -5.66 -12.94
CA ALA A 134 -33.52 -6.87 -12.64
C ALA A 134 -32.12 -6.87 -13.29
N PRO A 135 -31.16 -7.59 -12.69
CA PRO A 135 -29.83 -7.76 -13.27
C PRO A 135 -29.90 -8.61 -14.54
N PRO A 136 -29.08 -8.27 -15.57
CA PRO A 136 -29.07 -9.02 -16.82
C PRO A 136 -28.51 -10.44 -16.63
N GLY A 137 -29.12 -11.40 -17.33
CA GLY A 137 -28.61 -12.77 -17.40
C GLY A 137 -27.32 -12.88 -18.22
N THR A 138 -26.70 -14.04 -18.16
CA THR A 138 -25.41 -14.34 -18.82
C THR A 138 -25.42 -14.05 -20.32
N GLU A 139 -26.49 -14.44 -21.03
CA GLU A 139 -26.61 -14.18 -22.48
C GLU A 139 -26.70 -12.68 -22.80
N THR A 140 -27.45 -11.92 -22.00
CA THR A 140 -27.57 -10.48 -22.17
C THR A 140 -26.24 -9.77 -21.91
N ILE A 141 -25.48 -10.18 -20.87
CA ILE A 141 -24.13 -9.70 -20.59
C ILE A 141 -23.22 -10.01 -21.80
N SER A 142 -23.25 -11.25 -22.29
CA SER A 142 -22.45 -11.65 -23.46
C SER A 142 -22.78 -10.84 -24.71
N ARG A 143 -24.05 -10.48 -24.91
CA ARG A 143 -24.51 -9.63 -26.00
C ARG A 143 -23.94 -8.22 -25.87
N VAL A 144 -24.01 -7.59 -24.68
CA VAL A 144 -23.45 -6.24 -24.44
C VAL A 144 -21.94 -6.24 -24.69
N ILE A 145 -21.23 -7.24 -24.16
CA ILE A 145 -19.79 -7.36 -24.34
C ILE A 145 -19.41 -7.64 -25.80
N GLY A 146 -20.27 -8.38 -26.53
CA GLY A 146 -20.10 -8.66 -27.96
C GLY A 146 -20.15 -7.41 -28.87
N LEU A 147 -20.72 -6.31 -28.37
CA LEU A 147 -20.67 -5.00 -29.07
C LEU A 147 -19.28 -4.36 -29.02
N VAL A 148 -18.43 -4.78 -28.10
CA VAL A 148 -17.07 -4.26 -27.98
C VAL A 148 -16.15 -5.03 -28.93
N ASN A 149 -15.53 -4.31 -29.84
CA ASN A 149 -14.53 -4.89 -30.74
C ASN A 149 -13.17 -4.94 -30.00
N GLY A 150 -12.88 -6.07 -29.33
CA GLY A 150 -11.63 -6.30 -28.62
C GLY A 150 -11.80 -6.73 -27.15
N PRO A 151 -10.70 -6.70 -26.40
CA PRO A 151 -10.70 -7.09 -25.00
C PRO A 151 -11.55 -6.18 -24.12
N VAL A 152 -12.12 -6.76 -23.04
CA VAL A 152 -12.96 -6.03 -22.06
C VAL A 152 -12.43 -6.25 -20.66
N LEU A 153 -12.28 -5.14 -19.92
CA LEU A 153 -11.90 -5.12 -18.51
C LEU A 153 -12.98 -4.45 -17.67
N LEU A 154 -13.48 -5.14 -16.66
CA LEU A 154 -14.39 -4.58 -15.67
C LEU A 154 -13.65 -4.38 -14.34
N LEU A 155 -13.73 -3.18 -13.79
CA LEU A 155 -13.10 -2.83 -12.51
C LEU A 155 -14.16 -2.42 -11.49
N PHE A 156 -14.20 -3.14 -10.37
CA PHE A 156 -15.12 -2.88 -9.26
C PHE A 156 -14.32 -2.46 -8.03
N ASP A 157 -14.43 -1.21 -7.63
CA ASP A 157 -13.83 -0.71 -6.41
C ASP A 157 -14.89 -0.43 -5.34
N GLU A 158 -14.53 -0.60 -4.06
CA GLU A 158 -15.38 -0.28 -2.91
C GLU A 158 -16.77 -0.96 -2.94
N LEU A 159 -16.85 -2.21 -3.40
CA LEU A 159 -18.12 -2.90 -3.63
C LEU A 159 -18.94 -3.11 -2.35
N LEU A 160 -18.31 -3.40 -1.19
CA LEU A 160 -19.02 -3.53 0.08
C LEU A 160 -19.65 -2.21 0.54
N ASN A 161 -19.01 -1.07 0.27
CA ASN A 161 -19.58 0.23 0.54
C ASN A 161 -20.86 0.47 -0.26
N PHE A 162 -20.89 0.01 -1.51
CA PHE A 162 -22.14 0.03 -2.31
C PHE A 162 -23.23 -0.80 -1.65
N PHE A 163 -22.93 -2.02 -1.20
CA PHE A 163 -23.92 -2.88 -0.56
C PHE A 163 -24.49 -2.28 0.73
N ASN A 164 -23.67 -1.60 1.51
CA ASN A 164 -24.11 -0.90 2.72
C ASN A 164 -25.00 0.30 2.43
N ARG A 165 -24.63 1.13 1.44
CA ARG A 165 -25.38 2.32 1.06
C ARG A 165 -26.68 1.98 0.32
N HIS A 166 -26.68 0.90 -0.45
CA HIS A 166 -27.77 0.52 -1.35
C HIS A 166 -28.23 -0.92 -1.09
N ARG A 167 -28.64 -1.24 0.14
CA ARG A 167 -29.03 -2.60 0.57
C ARG A 167 -30.04 -3.27 -0.36
N ARG A 168 -30.98 -2.49 -0.93
CA ARG A 168 -31.97 -2.98 -1.90
C ARG A 168 -31.36 -3.57 -3.18
N PHE A 169 -30.15 -3.15 -3.55
CA PHE A 169 -29.46 -3.66 -4.72
C PHE A 169 -28.50 -4.81 -4.40
N ALA A 170 -28.28 -5.17 -3.14
CA ALA A 170 -27.25 -6.12 -2.74
C ALA A 170 -27.42 -7.49 -3.41
N GLU A 171 -28.60 -8.09 -3.35
CA GLU A 171 -28.88 -9.38 -3.99
C GLU A 171 -28.80 -9.27 -5.53
N SER A 172 -29.31 -8.21 -6.11
CA SER A 172 -29.25 -7.99 -7.56
C SER A 172 -27.82 -7.78 -8.05
N MET A 173 -27.00 -7.04 -7.29
CA MET A 173 -25.57 -6.84 -7.62
C MET A 173 -24.78 -8.14 -7.48
N HIS A 174 -25.09 -8.96 -6.47
CA HIS A 174 -24.49 -10.27 -6.32
C HIS A 174 -24.86 -11.20 -7.49
N ALA A 175 -26.14 -11.22 -7.90
CA ALA A 175 -26.58 -11.97 -9.07
C ALA A 175 -25.90 -11.48 -10.37
N PHE A 176 -25.72 -10.17 -10.51
CA PHE A 176 -25.00 -9.58 -11.63
C PHE A 176 -23.54 -10.05 -11.69
N LEU A 177 -22.81 -10.00 -10.56
CA LEU A 177 -21.44 -10.51 -10.47
C LEU A 177 -21.37 -12.00 -10.82
N HIS A 178 -22.30 -12.81 -10.30
CA HIS A 178 -22.37 -14.22 -10.62
C HIS A 178 -22.56 -14.46 -12.13
N ASN A 179 -23.42 -13.67 -12.78
CA ASN A 179 -23.67 -13.77 -14.21
C ASN A 179 -22.46 -13.31 -15.04
N ILE A 180 -21.70 -12.29 -14.57
CA ILE A 180 -20.39 -11.90 -15.17
C ILE A 180 -19.42 -13.08 -15.10
N VAL A 181 -19.24 -13.69 -13.92
CA VAL A 181 -18.33 -14.82 -13.75
C VAL A 181 -18.67 -15.93 -14.73
N ARG A 182 -19.94 -16.34 -14.81
CA ARG A 182 -20.40 -17.37 -15.74
C ARG A 182 -20.21 -17.00 -17.20
N GLY A 183 -20.48 -15.73 -17.56
CA GLY A 183 -20.31 -15.25 -18.93
C GLY A 183 -18.84 -15.12 -19.37
N PHE A 184 -17.90 -15.01 -18.39
CA PHE A 184 -16.48 -14.90 -18.68
C PHE A 184 -15.74 -16.25 -18.64
N VAL A 185 -16.30 -17.26 -17.98
CA VAL A 185 -15.75 -18.62 -17.98
C VAL A 185 -15.78 -19.17 -19.41
N GLY A 186 -14.65 -19.73 -19.85
CA GLY A 186 -14.52 -20.30 -21.19
C GLY A 186 -14.35 -19.28 -22.33
N THR A 187 -14.44 -17.95 -22.04
CA THR A 187 -14.19 -16.90 -23.04
C THR A 187 -12.78 -16.35 -22.89
N SER A 188 -12.16 -15.95 -24.00
CA SER A 188 -10.90 -15.21 -24.04
C SER A 188 -11.12 -13.71 -24.04
N PHE A 189 -10.07 -12.93 -23.76
CA PHE A 189 -10.09 -11.45 -23.83
C PHE A 189 -11.06 -10.76 -22.88
N ARG A 190 -11.52 -11.44 -21.83
CA ARG A 190 -12.46 -10.93 -20.83
C ARG A 190 -11.87 -11.04 -19.45
N SER A 191 -11.82 -9.93 -18.70
CA SER A 191 -11.38 -9.95 -17.31
C SER A 191 -12.19 -8.98 -16.45
N ALA A 192 -12.39 -9.36 -15.19
CA ALA A 192 -12.95 -8.47 -14.17
C ALA A 192 -12.14 -8.55 -12.88
N VAL A 193 -12.00 -7.41 -12.20
CA VAL A 193 -11.30 -7.31 -10.92
C VAL A 193 -12.20 -6.64 -9.90
N VAL A 194 -12.40 -7.30 -8.75
CA VAL A 194 -13.27 -6.84 -7.67
C VAL A 194 -12.42 -6.55 -6.44
N SER A 195 -12.42 -5.32 -5.95
CA SER A 195 -11.74 -4.97 -4.72
C SER A 195 -12.64 -5.16 -3.50
N LEU A 196 -12.11 -5.85 -2.47
CA LEU A 196 -12.78 -6.09 -1.20
C LEU A 196 -11.85 -5.72 -0.03
N PRO A 197 -12.35 -5.12 1.06
CA PRO A 197 -11.57 -4.90 2.27
C PRO A 197 -11.30 -6.23 2.98
N ARG A 198 -10.17 -6.33 3.70
CA ARG A 198 -9.83 -7.49 4.53
C ARG A 198 -10.08 -7.25 6.02
N SER A 199 -10.18 -5.99 6.45
CA SER A 199 -10.26 -5.65 7.87
C SER A 199 -11.59 -6.12 8.46
N GLN A 200 -11.55 -7.13 9.33
CA GLN A 200 -12.73 -7.62 10.06
C GLN A 200 -13.12 -6.69 11.23
N VAL A 201 -12.23 -5.81 11.66
CA VAL A 201 -12.43 -4.97 12.85
C VAL A 201 -13.46 -3.86 12.64
N GLU A 202 -13.57 -3.38 11.40
CA GLU A 202 -14.56 -2.35 11.02
C GLU A 202 -15.77 -2.93 10.27
N MET A 203 -15.82 -4.25 10.09
CA MET A 203 -16.87 -4.94 9.34
C MET A 203 -17.99 -5.37 10.27
N THR A 204 -19.22 -5.08 9.86
CA THR A 204 -20.41 -5.64 10.48
C THR A 204 -20.61 -7.09 10.04
N ASP A 205 -21.47 -7.85 10.74
CA ASP A 205 -21.84 -9.20 10.31
C ASP A 205 -22.42 -9.21 8.88
N TRP A 206 -23.11 -8.15 8.51
CA TRP A 206 -23.61 -7.93 7.14
C TRP A 206 -22.45 -7.86 6.12
N ASP A 207 -21.41 -7.11 6.41
CA ASP A 207 -20.24 -6.98 5.52
C ASP A 207 -19.51 -8.30 5.36
N LEU A 208 -19.34 -9.04 6.45
CA LEU A 208 -18.69 -10.36 6.44
C LEU A 208 -19.48 -11.36 5.60
N GLN A 209 -20.81 -11.40 5.76
CA GLN A 209 -21.67 -12.29 4.97
C GLN A 209 -21.59 -11.96 3.48
N TRP A 210 -21.62 -10.68 3.11
CA TRP A 210 -21.54 -10.28 1.70
C TRP A 210 -20.16 -10.49 1.11
N GLN A 211 -19.11 -10.23 1.85
CA GLN A 211 -17.75 -10.55 1.42
C GLN A 211 -17.61 -12.04 1.11
N ASP A 212 -18.08 -12.90 2.01
CA ASP A 212 -18.07 -14.34 1.83
C ASP A 212 -18.85 -14.79 0.59
N LYS A 213 -20.05 -14.24 0.39
CA LYS A 213 -20.89 -14.53 -0.79
C LYS A 213 -20.15 -14.14 -2.08
N ILE A 214 -19.52 -12.95 -2.13
CA ILE A 214 -18.80 -12.46 -3.30
C ILE A 214 -17.58 -13.32 -3.59
N VAL A 215 -16.76 -13.63 -2.57
CA VAL A 215 -15.57 -14.47 -2.73
C VAL A 215 -15.95 -15.86 -3.24
N LYS A 216 -17.02 -16.45 -2.75
CA LYS A 216 -17.53 -17.75 -3.24
C LYS A 216 -17.97 -17.71 -4.69
N VAL A 217 -18.60 -16.63 -5.12
CA VAL A 217 -19.05 -16.46 -6.52
C VAL A 217 -17.88 -16.28 -7.46
N VAL A 218 -16.91 -15.46 -7.09
CA VAL A 218 -15.75 -15.20 -7.94
C VAL A 218 -14.84 -16.41 -8.03
N GLY A 219 -14.69 -17.17 -6.94
CA GLY A 219 -13.94 -18.44 -6.90
C GLY A 219 -12.41 -18.29 -7.05
N ALA A 220 -11.92 -17.13 -7.48
CA ALA A 220 -10.51 -16.87 -7.63
C ALA A 220 -10.12 -15.63 -6.79
N VAL A 221 -9.22 -15.83 -5.84
CA VAL A 221 -8.65 -14.76 -5.02
C VAL A 221 -7.27 -14.41 -5.57
N ALA A 222 -7.05 -13.15 -5.86
CA ALA A 222 -5.73 -12.67 -6.26
C ALA A 222 -4.71 -12.90 -5.13
N LYS A 223 -3.45 -13.04 -5.50
CA LYS A 223 -2.37 -13.07 -4.51
C LYS A 223 -2.44 -11.82 -3.63
N PRO A 224 -2.15 -11.93 -2.33
CA PRO A 224 -2.15 -10.78 -1.44
C PRO A 224 -1.28 -9.64 -2.01
N LEU A 225 -1.82 -8.43 -2.05
CA LEU A 225 -1.06 -7.24 -2.46
C LEU A 225 -0.12 -6.72 -1.37
N LEU A 226 -0.15 -7.36 -0.19
CA LEU A 226 0.70 -6.98 0.93
C LEU A 226 2.17 -7.15 0.55
N VAL A 227 2.88 -6.06 0.63
CA VAL A 227 4.32 -6.04 0.51
C VAL A 227 4.88 -6.44 1.89
N ASN A 228 5.42 -7.63 2.00
CA ASN A 228 6.09 -8.11 3.21
C ASN A 228 7.62 -7.95 3.13
N ASP A 229 8.13 -7.59 1.97
CA ASP A 229 9.54 -7.33 1.76
C ASP A 229 9.87 -5.90 2.17
N GLU A 230 10.76 -5.74 3.15
CA GLU A 230 11.23 -4.45 3.64
C GLU A 230 11.80 -3.57 2.52
N THR A 231 12.46 -4.18 1.55
CA THR A 231 13.05 -3.50 0.39
C THR A 231 11.96 -2.87 -0.48
N GLU A 232 10.91 -3.62 -0.77
CA GLU A 232 9.80 -3.13 -1.59
C GLU A 232 9.03 -2.00 -0.88
N ILE A 233 8.81 -2.11 0.43
CA ILE A 233 8.13 -1.08 1.22
C ILE A 233 8.96 0.20 1.25
N SER A 234 10.26 0.08 1.49
CA SER A 234 11.17 1.22 1.47
C SER A 234 11.16 1.92 0.11
N GLU A 235 11.14 1.15 -0.98
CA GLU A 235 11.05 1.71 -2.34
C GLU A 235 9.71 2.40 -2.60
N VAL A 236 8.59 1.84 -2.13
CA VAL A 236 7.26 2.50 -2.20
C VAL A 236 7.30 3.85 -1.46
N ILE A 237 7.86 3.87 -0.25
CA ILE A 237 7.98 5.08 0.57
C ILE A 237 8.85 6.11 -0.15
N ARG A 238 10.00 5.71 -0.68
CA ARG A 238 10.93 6.59 -1.40
C ARG A 238 10.26 7.25 -2.60
N ARG A 239 9.63 6.49 -3.47
CA ARG A 239 8.98 7.01 -4.69
C ARG A 239 7.79 7.92 -4.40
N ARG A 240 7.12 7.72 -3.26
CA ARG A 240 5.98 8.53 -2.87
C ARG A 240 6.36 9.83 -2.17
N LEU A 241 7.42 9.82 -1.39
CA LEU A 241 7.78 10.94 -0.51
C LEU A 241 8.90 11.83 -1.07
N PHE A 242 9.72 11.33 -1.99
CA PHE A 242 10.87 12.06 -2.50
C PHE A 242 10.87 12.15 -4.03
N GLN A 243 11.20 13.34 -4.53
CA GLN A 243 11.49 13.55 -5.94
C GLN A 243 12.94 13.19 -6.24
N ASP A 244 13.85 13.54 -5.32
CA ASP A 244 15.26 13.27 -5.38
C ASP A 244 15.79 12.96 -3.97
N LEU A 245 16.75 12.06 -3.87
CA LEU A 245 17.41 11.67 -2.63
C LEU A 245 18.82 12.28 -2.47
N GLY A 246 19.18 13.21 -3.35
CA GLY A 246 20.49 13.84 -3.34
C GLY A 246 21.63 12.92 -3.84
N SER A 247 22.85 13.28 -3.47
CA SER A 247 24.06 12.61 -3.96
C SER A 247 24.12 11.13 -3.61
N GLU A 248 24.27 10.28 -4.62
CA GLU A 248 24.48 8.83 -4.45
C GLU A 248 25.71 8.52 -3.60
N LYS A 249 26.78 9.30 -3.77
CA LYS A 249 28.01 9.15 -2.98
C LYS A 249 27.75 9.35 -1.49
N ILE A 250 26.96 10.37 -1.12
CA ILE A 250 26.61 10.62 0.28
C ILE A 250 25.79 9.46 0.83
N ARG A 251 24.77 9.01 0.09
CA ARG A 251 23.93 7.87 0.51
C ARG A 251 24.76 6.62 0.76
N LYS A 252 25.65 6.27 -0.17
CA LYS A 252 26.52 5.10 -0.03
C LYS A 252 27.49 5.22 1.15
N ASN A 253 28.04 6.42 1.39
CA ASN A 253 28.92 6.64 2.53
C ASN A 253 28.17 6.47 3.86
N VAL A 254 26.96 7.05 3.99
CA VAL A 254 26.12 6.87 5.18
C VAL A 254 25.76 5.40 5.37
N ALA A 255 25.27 4.74 4.31
CA ALA A 255 24.90 3.33 4.37
C ALA A 255 26.08 2.44 4.77
N LYS A 256 27.28 2.75 4.29
CA LYS A 256 28.50 2.03 4.66
C LYS A 256 28.84 2.23 6.13
N ALA A 257 28.88 3.48 6.62
CA ALA A 257 29.22 3.78 8.00
C ALA A 257 28.28 3.07 9.00
N PHE A 258 26.96 3.16 8.75
CA PHE A 258 25.97 2.48 9.60
C PHE A 258 26.01 0.96 9.46
N GLY A 259 26.20 0.44 8.24
CA GLY A 259 26.33 -0.99 8.00
C GLY A 259 27.55 -1.61 8.70
N ASP A 260 28.68 -0.93 8.65
CA ASP A 260 29.93 -1.35 9.33
C ASP A 260 29.74 -1.27 10.85
N TRP A 261 29.14 -0.21 11.38
CA TRP A 261 28.79 -0.10 12.80
C TRP A 261 27.90 -1.26 13.28
N CYS A 262 26.85 -1.60 12.52
CA CYS A 262 25.97 -2.73 12.83
C CYS A 262 26.72 -4.07 12.80
N PHE A 263 27.58 -4.27 11.82
CA PHE A 263 28.36 -5.50 11.69
C PHE A 263 29.25 -5.73 12.90
N GLU A 264 29.95 -4.69 13.37
CA GLU A 264 30.83 -4.77 14.52
C GLU A 264 30.07 -5.08 15.83
N ARG A 265 28.82 -4.62 15.95
CA ARG A 265 27.97 -4.79 17.15
C ARG A 265 26.88 -5.84 16.98
N ARG A 266 26.94 -6.68 15.95
CA ARG A 266 25.88 -7.65 15.60
C ARG A 266 25.40 -8.56 16.74
N ALA A 267 26.28 -8.92 17.67
CA ALA A 267 25.92 -9.74 18.81
C ALA A 267 25.00 -9.03 19.82
N GLN A 268 24.87 -7.70 19.74
CA GLN A 268 24.04 -6.87 20.61
C GLN A 268 22.77 -6.37 19.95
N LEU A 269 22.57 -6.69 18.67
CA LEU A 269 21.46 -6.24 17.84
C LEU A 269 20.43 -7.38 17.67
N PRO A 270 19.19 -7.07 17.26
CA PRO A 270 18.17 -8.09 17.04
C PRO A 270 18.63 -9.12 15.99
N PRO A 271 18.52 -10.45 16.27
CA PRO A 271 18.98 -11.49 15.35
C PRO A 271 18.31 -11.44 13.97
N GLU A 272 17.03 -11.12 13.92
CA GLU A 272 16.27 -11.00 12.67
C GLU A 272 16.75 -9.85 11.75
N TRP A 273 17.57 -8.94 12.31
CA TRP A 273 18.12 -7.79 11.59
C TRP A 273 19.55 -8.00 11.19
N THR A 274 20.20 -8.88 11.90
CA THR A 274 21.56 -9.29 11.68
C THR A 274 21.61 -10.71 11.10
N ALA A 275 20.75 -11.04 10.14
CA ALA A 275 20.77 -12.33 9.43
C ALA A 275 22.14 -12.69 8.81
N VAL A 276 23.16 -12.06 9.33
CA VAL A 276 24.59 -12.16 9.07
C VAL A 276 25.10 -13.57 9.30
N ASP A 277 24.50 -14.28 10.25
CA ASP A 277 24.93 -15.65 10.60
C ASP A 277 24.63 -16.64 9.46
N THR A 278 23.74 -16.29 8.54
CA THR A 278 23.46 -17.08 7.35
C THR A 278 24.32 -16.67 6.14
N ALA A 279 25.07 -15.56 6.25
CA ALA A 279 25.92 -15.10 5.18
C ALA A 279 27.22 -15.94 5.13
N ALA A 280 27.53 -16.48 3.97
CA ALA A 280 28.68 -17.37 3.77
C ALA A 280 30.05 -16.72 4.04
N THR A 281 30.13 -15.37 4.09
CA THR A 281 31.36 -14.60 4.33
C THR A 281 31.08 -13.28 5.03
N GLU A 282 32.07 -12.77 5.78
CA GLU A 282 32.01 -11.43 6.40
C GLU A 282 31.71 -10.31 5.39
N ALA A 283 32.32 -10.37 4.21
CA ALA A 283 32.10 -9.38 3.16
C ALA A 283 30.63 -9.32 2.71
N LYS A 284 29.99 -10.48 2.53
CA LYS A 284 28.57 -10.57 2.17
C LYS A 284 27.66 -10.05 3.28
N ALA A 285 28.05 -10.28 4.53
CA ALA A 285 27.32 -9.79 5.68
C ALA A 285 27.34 -8.25 5.77
N ARG A 286 28.53 -7.64 5.58
CA ARG A 286 28.67 -6.19 5.52
C ARG A 286 27.88 -5.61 4.35
N GLU A 287 27.99 -6.22 3.16
CA GLU A 287 27.24 -5.81 1.97
C GLU A 287 25.72 -5.85 2.21
N PHE A 288 25.21 -6.89 2.83
CA PHE A 288 23.79 -7.03 3.19
C PHE A 288 23.33 -5.87 4.08
N LEU A 289 24.06 -5.57 5.16
CA LEU A 289 23.74 -4.48 6.07
C LEU A 289 23.82 -3.11 5.37
N GLN A 290 24.88 -2.87 4.60
CA GLN A 290 25.02 -1.63 3.83
C GLN A 290 23.85 -1.42 2.85
N ARG A 291 23.49 -2.47 2.09
CA ARG A 291 22.36 -2.44 1.17
C ARG A 291 21.04 -2.13 1.89
N ARG A 292 20.85 -2.65 3.09
CA ARG A 292 19.66 -2.37 3.90
C ARG A 292 19.56 -0.88 4.24
N PHE A 293 20.63 -0.27 4.74
CA PHE A 293 20.66 1.17 5.00
C PHE A 293 20.51 2.01 3.73
N GLU A 294 21.13 1.62 2.63
CA GLU A 294 20.98 2.32 1.35
C GLU A 294 19.52 2.28 0.86
N THR A 295 18.86 1.14 1.00
CA THR A 295 17.45 0.94 0.60
C THR A 295 16.50 1.77 1.45
N CYS A 296 16.73 1.88 2.75
CA CYS A 296 15.87 2.64 3.66
C CYS A 296 16.14 4.15 3.66
N TYR A 297 17.29 4.60 3.12
CA TYR A 297 17.68 6.01 3.14
C TYR A 297 16.57 6.96 2.62
N PRO A 298 16.26 8.10 3.27
CA PRO A 298 16.99 8.71 4.41
C PRO A 298 16.54 8.23 5.80
N PHE A 299 15.72 7.21 5.88
CA PHE A 299 15.29 6.64 7.15
C PHE A 299 16.30 5.60 7.66
N HIS A 300 16.43 5.55 8.97
CA HIS A 300 17.05 4.39 9.60
C HIS A 300 16.13 3.16 9.41
N PRO A 301 16.65 1.96 9.13
CA PRO A 301 15.82 0.76 8.91
C PRO A 301 14.83 0.49 10.05
N ALA A 302 15.21 0.73 11.32
CA ALA A 302 14.31 0.61 12.47
C ALA A 302 13.05 1.47 12.34
N THR A 303 13.18 2.69 11.79
CA THR A 303 12.06 3.62 11.63
C THR A 303 10.98 3.07 10.69
N LEU A 304 11.36 2.35 9.65
CA LEU A 304 10.41 1.77 8.72
C LEU A 304 9.89 0.41 9.20
N SER A 305 10.76 -0.41 9.79
CA SER A 305 10.41 -1.77 10.19
C SER A 305 9.46 -1.84 11.39
N VAL A 306 9.45 -0.85 12.30
CA VAL A 306 8.54 -0.82 13.45
C VAL A 306 7.07 -0.87 13.01
N PHE A 307 6.74 -0.21 11.90
CA PHE A 307 5.38 -0.21 11.36
C PHE A 307 4.93 -1.59 10.88
N GLN A 308 5.86 -2.40 10.39
CA GLN A 308 5.58 -3.76 9.91
C GLN A 308 5.60 -4.78 11.05
N ARG A 309 6.61 -4.70 11.91
CA ARG A 309 6.80 -5.67 13.00
C ARG A 309 5.81 -5.49 14.14
N LYS A 310 5.54 -4.23 14.51
CA LYS A 310 4.75 -3.89 15.70
C LYS A 310 3.36 -3.35 15.37
N TRP A 311 3.26 -2.38 14.46
CA TRP A 311 2.02 -1.65 14.24
C TRP A 311 1.05 -2.33 13.27
N GLN A 312 1.53 -3.22 12.41
CA GLN A 312 0.66 -3.94 11.45
C GLN A 312 -0.46 -4.73 12.14
N ALA A 313 -0.26 -5.15 13.38
CA ALA A 313 -1.25 -5.87 14.17
C ALA A 313 -2.28 -4.95 14.85
N LEU A 314 -2.10 -3.64 14.82
CA LEU A 314 -3.03 -2.69 15.43
C LEU A 314 -4.29 -2.55 14.58
N PRO A 315 -5.49 -2.64 15.20
CA PRO A 315 -6.75 -2.59 14.48
C PRO A 315 -6.98 -1.30 13.67
N GLN A 316 -6.53 -0.17 14.20
CA GLN A 316 -6.74 1.16 13.61
C GLN A 316 -5.61 1.59 12.66
N TYR A 317 -4.55 0.80 12.55
CA TYR A 317 -3.41 1.16 11.74
C TYR A 317 -3.71 1.08 10.24
N GLN A 318 -3.71 2.25 9.59
CA GLN A 318 -3.93 2.38 8.15
C GLN A 318 -2.62 2.17 7.38
N GLN A 319 -2.06 0.99 7.44
CA GLN A 319 -0.86 0.54 6.71
C GLN A 319 -0.17 1.61 5.84
N THR A 320 -0.18 1.45 4.51
CA THR A 320 0.55 2.32 3.60
C THR A 320 0.10 3.78 3.65
N ARG A 321 -1.20 4.05 3.69
CA ARG A 321 -1.71 5.44 3.66
C ARG A 321 -1.41 6.20 4.94
N GLY A 322 -1.66 5.58 6.08
CA GLY A 322 -1.38 6.19 7.39
C GLY A 322 0.11 6.39 7.61
N THR A 323 0.92 5.38 7.26
CA THR A 323 2.38 5.45 7.33
C THR A 323 2.93 6.56 6.44
N LEU A 324 2.53 6.64 5.18
CA LEU A 324 3.00 7.69 4.27
C LEU A 324 2.65 9.09 4.75
N ALA A 325 1.42 9.29 5.27
CA ALA A 325 1.00 10.60 5.81
C ALA A 325 1.85 11.00 7.02
N MET A 326 2.10 10.06 7.93
CA MET A 326 2.94 10.28 9.11
C MET A 326 4.40 10.56 8.74
N LEU A 327 4.98 9.76 7.85
CA LEU A 327 6.36 9.94 7.39
C LEU A 327 6.53 11.24 6.61
N ALA A 328 5.55 11.67 5.82
CA ALA A 328 5.58 12.96 5.13
C ALA A 328 5.66 14.14 6.10
N GLN A 329 4.87 14.12 7.18
CA GLN A 329 4.95 15.12 8.23
C GLN A 329 6.31 15.07 8.95
N TRP A 330 6.80 13.88 9.27
CA TRP A 330 8.09 13.69 9.93
C TRP A 330 9.24 14.27 9.09
N ILE A 331 9.27 13.96 7.79
CA ILE A 331 10.27 14.52 6.86
C ILE A 331 10.19 16.04 6.81
N SER A 332 8.97 16.58 6.69
CA SER A 332 8.77 18.04 6.63
C SER A 332 9.32 18.75 7.87
N ILE A 333 9.06 18.20 9.06
CA ILE A 333 9.55 18.73 10.32
C ILE A 333 11.06 18.57 10.44
N ALA A 334 11.60 17.39 10.09
CA ALA A 334 13.04 17.13 10.11
C ALA A 334 13.82 18.08 9.18
N ALA A 335 13.28 18.36 7.98
CA ALA A 335 13.86 19.30 7.04
C ALA A 335 13.83 20.74 7.57
N GLN A 336 12.73 21.16 8.20
CA GLN A 336 12.65 22.49 8.82
C GLN A 336 13.61 22.64 10.00
N ASP A 337 13.73 21.62 10.82
CA ASP A 337 14.68 21.58 11.94
C ASP A 337 16.11 21.60 11.47
N ALA A 338 16.47 20.85 10.44
CA ALA A 338 17.80 20.87 9.84
C ALA A 338 18.16 22.27 9.33
N PHE A 339 17.22 22.95 8.65
CA PHE A 339 17.43 24.30 8.16
C PHE A 339 17.58 25.32 9.31
N ARG A 340 16.70 25.28 10.33
CA ARG A 340 16.71 26.22 11.46
C ARG A 340 17.91 26.03 12.39
N LYS A 341 18.33 24.80 12.62
CA LYS A 341 19.36 24.44 13.60
C LYS A 341 20.73 24.24 12.95
N ALA A 342 20.84 24.40 11.63
CA ALA A 342 22.04 24.08 10.83
C ALA A 342 22.64 22.71 11.19
N ARG A 343 21.78 21.73 11.51
CA ARG A 343 22.16 20.38 11.92
C ARG A 343 21.48 19.37 11.00
N THR A 344 22.28 18.54 10.39
CA THR A 344 21.83 17.39 9.60
C THR A 344 22.16 16.11 10.33
N GLU A 345 21.16 15.37 10.74
CA GLU A 345 21.35 13.97 11.12
C GLU A 345 21.46 13.14 9.84
N PRO A 346 22.40 12.18 9.77
CA PRO A 346 22.62 11.42 8.55
C PRO A 346 21.42 10.55 8.18
N LEU A 347 20.63 10.11 9.18
CA LEU A 347 19.41 9.33 9.00
C LEU A 347 18.29 9.85 9.92
N ILE A 348 17.05 9.66 9.47
CA ILE A 348 15.85 9.89 10.28
C ILE A 348 15.64 8.65 11.15
N THR A 349 16.05 8.73 12.42
CA THR A 349 15.97 7.65 13.39
C THR A 349 14.64 7.61 14.11
N LEU A 350 14.26 6.46 14.66
CA LEU A 350 13.01 6.29 15.40
C LEU A 350 12.89 7.27 16.60
N GLY A 351 14.02 7.52 17.28
CA GLY A 351 14.10 8.47 18.40
C GLY A 351 13.92 9.95 17.98
N SER A 352 14.00 10.27 16.70
CA SER A 352 13.85 11.63 16.18
C SER A 352 12.38 11.99 15.87
N ALA A 353 11.41 11.11 16.14
CA ALA A 353 10.00 11.39 15.87
C ALA A 353 9.53 12.67 16.59
N PRO A 354 8.93 13.63 15.86
CA PRO A 354 8.64 14.95 16.39
C PRO A 354 7.34 14.98 17.20
N LEU A 355 7.30 14.24 18.32
CA LEU A 355 6.12 14.14 19.20
C LEU A 355 5.74 15.46 19.88
N ALA A 356 6.63 16.43 19.90
CA ALA A 356 6.33 17.80 20.38
C ALA A 356 5.37 18.56 19.44
N GLU A 357 5.33 18.18 18.16
CA GLU A 357 4.44 18.79 17.17
C GLU A 357 3.02 18.21 17.31
N PRO A 358 2.02 19.03 17.68
CA PRO A 358 0.66 18.53 17.97
C PRO A 358 0.01 17.79 16.81
N GLY A 359 0.22 18.25 15.57
CA GLY A 359 -0.30 17.61 14.36
C GLY A 359 0.26 16.22 14.15
N PHE A 360 1.57 16.05 14.28
CA PHE A 360 2.24 14.75 14.17
C PHE A 360 1.80 13.80 15.29
N ARG A 361 1.80 14.28 16.54
CA ARG A 361 1.36 13.52 17.70
C ARG A 361 -0.07 13.00 17.55
N SER A 362 -0.99 13.85 17.06
CA SER A 362 -2.37 13.45 16.80
C SER A 362 -2.46 12.31 15.77
N VAL A 363 -1.67 12.35 14.72
CA VAL A 363 -1.62 11.28 13.72
C VAL A 363 -1.09 9.99 14.32
N VAL A 364 0.01 10.04 15.09
CA VAL A 364 0.57 8.86 15.78
C VAL A 364 -0.45 8.23 16.71
N LEU A 365 -1.09 9.02 17.58
CA LEU A 365 -2.09 8.53 18.53
C LEU A 365 -3.33 7.97 17.83
N GLY A 366 -3.75 8.57 16.72
CA GLY A 366 -4.83 8.04 15.89
C GLY A 366 -4.52 6.68 15.28
N GLN A 367 -3.26 6.44 14.88
CA GLN A 367 -2.82 5.12 14.39
C GLN A 367 -2.72 4.08 15.52
N LEU A 368 -2.31 4.49 16.72
CA LEU A 368 -2.20 3.61 17.88
C LEU A 368 -3.56 3.27 18.50
N GLY A 369 -4.56 4.14 18.35
CA GLY A 369 -5.86 3.99 18.99
C GLY A 369 -5.85 4.19 20.51
N GLU A 370 -4.81 4.84 21.05
CA GLU A 370 -4.52 4.93 22.49
C GLU A 370 -4.47 6.39 22.97
N SER A 371 -5.63 7.01 23.14
CA SER A 371 -5.72 8.42 23.59
C SER A 371 -5.11 8.69 24.96
N ARG A 372 -5.07 7.68 25.85
CA ARG A 372 -4.45 7.80 27.19
C ARG A 372 -2.94 8.05 27.14
N LEU A 373 -2.26 7.70 26.03
CA LEU A 373 -0.83 7.98 25.86
C LEU A 373 -0.51 9.47 25.73
N VAL A 374 -1.51 10.34 25.49
CA VAL A 374 -1.32 11.80 25.43
C VAL A 374 -0.64 12.31 26.69
N ALA A 375 -1.19 11.92 27.87
CA ALA A 375 -0.65 12.38 29.15
C ALA A 375 0.80 11.90 29.35
N ALA A 376 1.09 10.63 29.05
CA ALA A 376 2.45 10.08 29.16
C ALA A 376 3.43 10.80 28.22
N ILE A 377 3.03 11.06 26.97
CA ILE A 377 3.87 11.80 26.02
C ILE A 377 4.15 13.21 26.52
N ASP A 378 3.16 13.92 27.04
CA ASP A 378 3.35 15.27 27.56
C ASP A 378 4.23 15.31 28.82
N THR A 379 4.01 14.37 29.74
CA THR A 379 4.76 14.33 31.00
C THR A 379 6.19 13.87 30.80
N ASP A 380 6.42 12.86 29.94
CA ASP A 380 7.71 12.18 29.88
C ASP A 380 8.58 12.64 28.69
N LEU A 381 7.98 12.97 27.53
CA LEU A 381 8.73 13.11 26.27
C LEU A 381 8.68 14.49 25.63
N ALA A 382 7.50 15.13 25.55
CA ALA A 382 7.29 16.22 24.60
C ALA A 382 6.71 17.50 25.22
N GLY A 383 6.14 17.46 26.42
CA GLY A 383 5.59 18.63 27.10
C GLY A 383 6.66 19.66 27.46
N GLU A 384 6.25 20.88 27.83
CA GLU A 384 7.18 21.94 28.22
C GLU A 384 8.05 21.56 29.42
N GLN A 385 7.49 20.81 30.36
CA GLN A 385 8.13 20.31 31.58
C GLN A 385 8.37 18.81 31.55
N ALA A 386 8.55 18.23 30.35
CA ALA A 386 8.76 16.79 30.23
C ALA A 386 10.02 16.32 30.99
N HIS A 387 9.93 15.17 31.65
CA HIS A 387 11.03 14.57 32.41
C HIS A 387 12.28 14.40 31.56
N SER A 388 12.13 13.99 30.29
CA SER A 388 13.26 13.87 29.36
C SER A 388 14.01 15.18 29.17
N LYS A 389 13.35 16.33 29.11
CA LYS A 389 14.00 17.64 28.98
C LYS A 389 14.90 17.97 30.17
N ALA A 390 14.44 17.64 31.37
CA ALA A 390 15.24 17.84 32.58
C ALA A 390 16.50 16.96 32.55
N LEU A 391 16.35 15.69 32.17
CA LEU A 391 17.46 14.74 32.05
C LEU A 391 18.43 15.09 30.89
N ASP A 392 17.92 15.69 29.83
CA ASP A 392 18.70 16.05 28.65
C ASP A 392 19.38 17.42 28.75
N SER A 393 19.19 18.17 29.84
CA SER A 393 19.74 19.54 30.02
C SER A 393 21.24 19.61 29.82
N ASP A 394 21.98 18.59 30.23
CA ASP A 394 23.44 18.53 30.17
C ASP A 394 23.97 17.59 29.07
N THR A 395 23.10 16.93 28.31
CA THR A 395 23.53 16.04 27.23
C THR A 395 24.03 16.80 26.00
N LYS A 396 25.19 16.34 25.44
CA LYS A 396 25.88 17.01 24.33
C LYS A 396 26.39 16.00 23.30
N GLY A 397 26.76 16.50 22.12
CA GLY A 397 27.33 15.65 21.07
C GLY A 397 26.40 14.53 20.63
N PRO A 398 26.91 13.32 20.45
CA PRO A 398 26.11 12.14 20.07
C PRO A 398 25.01 11.76 21.07
N LEU A 399 25.20 12.08 22.37
CA LEU A 399 24.23 11.81 23.42
C LEU A 399 23.17 12.91 23.59
N ARG A 400 23.20 13.95 22.77
CA ARG A 400 22.22 15.02 22.86
C ARG A 400 20.79 14.51 22.73
N ASP A 401 19.91 14.98 23.62
CA ASP A 401 18.52 14.58 23.70
C ASP A 401 18.31 13.05 23.85
N ILE A 402 19.30 12.32 24.38
CA ILE A 402 19.28 10.84 24.41
C ILE A 402 18.09 10.29 25.20
N HIS A 403 17.72 10.90 26.33
CA HIS A 403 16.60 10.43 27.14
C HIS A 403 15.27 10.55 26.39
N ARG A 404 15.05 11.69 25.74
CA ARG A 404 13.89 11.89 24.88
C ARG A 404 13.89 10.91 23.71
N ARG A 405 15.05 10.73 23.04
CA ARG A 405 15.19 9.79 21.91
C ARG A 405 14.91 8.34 22.33
N VAL A 406 15.41 7.91 23.47
CA VAL A 406 15.16 6.57 24.05
C VAL A 406 13.68 6.41 24.38
N GLY A 407 13.08 7.35 25.12
CA GLY A 407 11.67 7.30 25.47
C GLY A 407 10.75 7.27 24.24
N THR A 408 11.11 8.04 23.20
CA THR A 408 10.40 8.03 21.92
C THR A 408 10.50 6.66 21.24
N ALA A 409 11.68 6.07 21.18
CA ALA A 409 11.88 4.74 20.59
C ALA A 409 11.12 3.66 21.41
N ILE A 410 11.10 3.75 22.75
CA ILE A 410 10.30 2.87 23.61
C ILE A 410 8.81 2.98 23.26
N LEU A 411 8.28 4.19 23.12
CA LEU A 411 6.87 4.40 22.74
C LEU A 411 6.52 3.65 21.45
N PHE A 412 7.33 3.79 20.41
CA PHE A 412 7.07 3.14 19.12
C PHE A 412 7.23 1.63 19.18
N GLU A 413 8.29 1.12 19.80
CA GLU A 413 8.59 -0.32 19.89
C GLU A 413 7.68 -1.08 20.87
N SER A 414 7.13 -0.40 21.89
CA SER A 414 6.17 -1.02 22.83
C SER A 414 4.71 -0.85 22.41
N SER A 415 4.43 -0.14 21.33
CA SER A 415 3.08 0.08 20.83
C SER A 415 2.74 -0.95 19.75
N GLY A 416 1.78 -1.81 20.01
CA GLY A 416 1.39 -2.88 19.08
C GLY A 416 2.17 -4.18 19.32
N GLY A 417 2.23 -5.02 18.30
CA GLY A 417 2.81 -6.35 18.38
C GLY A 417 1.78 -7.45 18.66
N GLN A 418 2.08 -8.65 18.20
CA GLN A 418 1.12 -9.77 18.28
C GLN A 418 1.12 -10.44 19.67
N SER A 419 2.28 -10.54 20.33
CA SER A 419 2.44 -11.23 21.61
C SER A 419 3.16 -10.43 22.67
N ASP A 420 3.88 -9.39 22.27
CA ASP A 420 4.82 -8.68 23.14
C ASP A 420 4.77 -7.18 22.89
N LYS A 421 4.13 -6.45 23.81
CA LYS A 421 4.06 -4.99 23.80
C LYS A 421 5.23 -4.37 24.57
N VAL A 422 6.43 -4.90 24.37
CA VAL A 422 7.64 -4.48 25.07
C VAL A 422 8.71 -4.07 24.06
N ALA A 423 9.41 -2.99 24.37
CA ALA A 423 10.61 -2.58 23.66
C ALA A 423 11.82 -3.32 24.26
N HIS A 424 12.49 -4.14 23.47
CA HIS A 424 13.67 -4.89 23.92
C HIS A 424 14.96 -4.08 23.73
N LEU A 425 15.91 -4.27 24.63
CA LEU A 425 17.18 -3.53 24.58
C LEU A 425 17.93 -3.64 23.24
N PRO A 426 18.01 -4.82 22.60
CA PRO A 426 18.61 -4.90 21.27
C PRO A 426 17.91 -4.05 20.20
N GLU A 427 16.55 -3.98 20.24
CA GLU A 427 15.76 -3.13 19.34
C GLU A 427 16.07 -1.64 19.54
N LEU A 428 16.14 -1.20 20.80
CA LEU A 428 16.50 0.18 21.14
C LEU A 428 17.93 0.53 20.72
N ARG A 429 18.88 -0.37 20.95
CA ARG A 429 20.27 -0.21 20.50
C ARG A 429 20.35 -0.03 18.99
N PHE A 430 19.61 -0.82 18.23
CA PHE A 430 19.56 -0.68 16.79
C PHE A 430 18.89 0.62 16.37
N ALA A 431 17.73 0.94 16.96
CA ALA A 431 16.94 2.11 16.55
C ALA A 431 17.62 3.46 16.82
N LEU A 432 18.55 3.50 17.76
CA LEU A 432 19.25 4.70 18.23
C LEU A 432 20.74 4.69 17.91
N GLY A 433 21.27 3.57 17.42
CA GLY A 433 22.68 3.39 17.14
C GLY A 433 23.17 4.29 16.01
N GLU A 434 24.28 4.94 16.26
CA GLU A 434 24.96 5.82 15.30
C GLU A 434 26.46 5.48 15.30
N PRO A 435 27.18 5.65 14.17
CA PRO A 435 28.60 5.35 14.07
C PRO A 435 29.48 6.06 15.12
N ASP A 436 29.04 7.21 15.61
CA ASP A 436 29.75 8.02 16.62
C ASP A 436 29.30 7.74 18.08
N LEU A 437 28.40 6.76 18.27
CA LEU A 437 27.97 6.28 19.58
C LEU A 437 28.62 4.93 19.88
N ASP A 438 29.41 4.87 20.95
CA ASP A 438 29.96 3.63 21.49
C ASP A 438 29.00 2.91 22.45
#